data_255744f96c4f37940c1ffc3fb6554a44
#
_entry.id   255744f96c4f37940c1ffc3fb6554a44
#
_cell.length_a   1.000
_cell.length_b   1.000
_cell.length_c   1.000
_cell.angle_alpha   90.00
_cell.angle_beta   90.00
_cell.angle_gamma   90.00
#
_symmetry.space_group_name_H-M   'P 1'
#
loop_
_entity.id
_entity.type
_entity.pdbx_description
1 polymer ?
#
loop_
_entity_poly.entity_id
_entity_poly.type
_entity_poly.pdbx_seq_one_letter_code
_entity_poly.pdbx_strand_id
1 'polypeptide(L)'
;MNNIHKTAIIEDGAILGENVTVGAYTIIGKDVKIGDGTVIDSHTVIAGKTTIGKNNHIFSHASIGTIPQDLKFNPNDDVELIIGDNNKIREYTLFNPGTVTGHSKTVIGNNNLFMGYTHVAHDCVIGNNSIFANGVTLAGHVECGDFVVIGGLTPIHQFCKIGTGVMVGGASAVAQDIPPFCLAEGNKALVKGLNLVGLRRRLENREDVDALKH
;
A
#
# COMPACT_ATOMS: atom_id res chain seq x y z
N MET A 1 25.20 10.15 -4.96
CA MET A 1 24.89 11.42 -4.27
C MET A 1 23.39 11.67 -4.30
N ASN A 2 22.84 12.16 -3.21
CA ASN A 2 21.43 12.50 -3.15
C ASN A 2 21.12 13.79 -3.91
N ASN A 3 19.95 13.84 -4.56
CA ASN A 3 19.46 15.01 -5.30
C ASN A 3 18.27 15.62 -4.53
N ILE A 4 18.55 16.58 -3.65
CA ILE A 4 17.53 17.19 -2.78
C ILE A 4 17.24 18.60 -3.27
N HIS A 5 15.99 18.89 -3.60
CA HIS A 5 15.59 20.23 -4.03
C HIS A 5 15.76 21.23 -2.87
N LYS A 6 16.24 22.44 -3.18
CA LYS A 6 16.55 23.47 -2.16
C LYS A 6 15.38 23.91 -1.27
N THR A 7 14.15 23.66 -1.68
CA THR A 7 12.93 23.97 -0.91
C THR A 7 12.37 22.76 -0.15
N ALA A 8 13.00 21.59 -0.25
CA ALA A 8 12.62 20.44 0.56
C ALA A 8 13.05 20.67 2.01
N ILE A 9 12.26 20.16 2.94
CA ILE A 9 12.55 20.18 4.38
C ILE A 9 12.85 18.75 4.80
N ILE A 10 14.09 18.51 5.22
CA ILE A 10 14.51 17.25 5.82
C ILE A 10 14.79 17.55 7.28
N GLU A 11 14.00 16.99 8.19
CA GLU A 11 14.18 17.21 9.62
C GLU A 11 15.41 16.49 10.13
N ASP A 12 16.07 17.08 11.14
CA ASP A 12 17.23 16.47 11.82
C ASP A 12 16.82 15.13 12.44
N GLY A 13 17.55 14.06 12.08
CA GLY A 13 17.23 12.68 12.47
C GLY A 13 16.75 11.80 11.32
N ALA A 14 16.23 12.38 10.22
CA ALA A 14 15.89 11.62 9.03
C ALA A 14 17.12 10.94 8.41
N ILE A 15 16.95 9.69 7.96
CA ILE A 15 18.03 8.90 7.37
C ILE A 15 17.69 8.66 5.87
N LEU A 16 18.54 9.18 5.00
CA LEU A 16 18.44 8.96 3.55
C LEU A 16 19.57 8.05 3.09
N GLY A 17 19.26 7.02 2.33
CA GLY A 17 20.21 6.16 1.66
C GLY A 17 20.95 6.87 0.52
N GLU A 18 21.57 6.10 -0.35
CA GLU A 18 22.31 6.63 -1.51
C GLU A 18 21.38 6.90 -2.69
N ASN A 19 21.71 7.93 -3.50
CA ASN A 19 21.00 8.29 -4.73
C ASN A 19 19.50 8.54 -4.55
N VAL A 20 19.09 9.02 -3.37
CA VAL A 20 17.72 9.45 -3.10
C VAL A 20 17.46 10.79 -3.77
N THR A 21 16.29 10.92 -4.42
CA THR A 21 15.82 12.19 -4.99
C THR A 21 14.64 12.71 -4.19
N VAL A 22 14.68 14.00 -3.80
CA VAL A 22 13.60 14.67 -3.06
C VAL A 22 13.18 15.94 -3.79
N GLY A 23 11.93 15.98 -4.21
CA GLY A 23 11.33 17.08 -4.96
C GLY A 23 11.04 18.33 -4.14
N ALA A 24 10.63 19.40 -4.83
CA ALA A 24 10.35 20.69 -4.24
C ALA A 24 9.21 20.62 -3.20
N TYR A 25 9.36 21.39 -2.10
CA TYR A 25 8.35 21.52 -1.03
C TYR A 25 7.93 20.19 -0.37
N THR A 26 8.73 19.15 -0.50
CA THR A 26 8.55 17.88 0.21
C THR A 26 9.05 18.01 1.64
N ILE A 27 8.34 17.41 2.59
CA ILE A 27 8.70 17.39 4.00
C ILE A 27 8.98 15.94 4.41
N ILE A 28 10.15 15.70 5.01
CA ILE A 28 10.57 14.39 5.54
C ILE A 28 10.84 14.56 7.03
N GLY A 29 10.03 13.89 7.84
CA GLY A 29 10.09 13.96 9.31
C GLY A 29 11.30 13.25 9.89
N LYS A 30 11.65 13.60 11.13
CA LYS A 30 12.88 13.19 11.84
C LYS A 30 13.06 11.67 12.03
N ASP A 31 11.96 10.93 12.15
CA ASP A 31 11.99 9.48 12.43
C ASP A 31 11.85 8.64 11.13
N VAL A 32 11.98 9.28 9.97
CA VAL A 32 11.82 8.65 8.65
C VAL A 32 13.16 8.08 8.17
N LYS A 33 13.09 6.85 7.61
CA LYS A 33 14.23 6.18 6.94
C LYS A 33 13.86 5.86 5.51
N ILE A 34 14.71 6.23 4.55
CA ILE A 34 14.48 6.04 3.11
C ILE A 34 15.66 5.29 2.51
N GLY A 35 15.38 4.17 1.85
CA GLY A 35 16.36 3.33 1.17
C GLY A 35 16.87 3.92 -0.14
N ASP A 36 17.97 3.32 -0.63
CA ASP A 36 18.72 3.77 -1.81
C ASP A 36 17.85 3.89 -3.07
N GLY A 37 18.14 4.84 -3.92
CA GLY A 37 17.50 4.99 -5.24
C GLY A 37 16.03 5.40 -5.20
N THR A 38 15.45 5.65 -4.04
CA THR A 38 14.05 6.08 -3.92
C THR A 38 13.88 7.52 -4.40
N VAL A 39 12.83 7.73 -5.20
CA VAL A 39 12.43 9.03 -5.74
C VAL A 39 11.17 9.50 -5.07
N ILE A 40 11.19 10.72 -4.55
CA ILE A 40 10.06 11.38 -3.90
C ILE A 40 9.80 12.68 -4.64
N ASP A 41 8.64 12.76 -5.28
CA ASP A 41 8.25 13.95 -6.05
C ASP A 41 7.83 15.10 -5.12
N SER A 42 7.50 16.24 -5.73
CA SER A 42 7.22 17.49 -5.01
C SER A 42 5.94 17.43 -4.14
N HIS A 43 5.91 18.27 -3.10
CA HIS A 43 4.74 18.46 -2.21
C HIS A 43 4.30 17.17 -1.48
N THR A 44 5.20 16.23 -1.27
CA THR A 44 4.95 15.00 -0.53
C THR A 44 5.27 15.21 0.96
N VAL A 45 4.48 14.61 1.83
CA VAL A 45 4.75 14.59 3.28
C VAL A 45 5.01 13.15 3.71
N ILE A 46 6.18 12.92 4.31
CA ILE A 46 6.54 11.64 4.93
C ILE A 46 6.83 11.92 6.39
N ALA A 47 6.08 11.28 7.29
CA ALA A 47 6.11 11.58 8.72
C ALA A 47 6.11 10.32 9.58
N GLY A 48 6.17 10.50 10.89
CA GLY A 48 6.14 9.43 11.88
C GLY A 48 7.33 8.47 11.76
N LYS A 49 7.28 7.37 12.50
CA LYS A 49 8.27 6.30 12.41
C LYS A 49 8.03 5.47 11.15
N THR A 50 8.50 6.00 10.02
CA THR A 50 8.27 5.42 8.68
C THR A 50 9.57 4.92 8.07
N THR A 51 9.59 3.65 7.66
CA THR A 51 10.71 3.06 6.93
C THR A 51 10.27 2.74 5.51
N ILE A 52 10.96 3.28 4.53
CA ILE A 52 10.73 3.06 3.10
C ILE A 52 11.98 2.38 2.52
N GLY A 53 11.79 1.27 1.83
CA GLY A 53 12.85 0.50 1.19
C GLY A 53 13.45 1.20 -0.03
N LYS A 54 14.07 0.42 -0.91
CA LYS A 54 14.85 0.89 -2.05
C LYS A 54 14.00 1.06 -3.30
N ASN A 55 14.45 1.94 -4.20
CA ASN A 55 13.91 2.10 -5.55
C ASN A 55 12.38 2.35 -5.61
N ASN A 56 11.80 2.90 -4.56
CA ASN A 56 10.40 3.31 -4.58
C ASN A 56 10.25 4.62 -5.37
N HIS A 57 9.08 4.82 -5.97
CA HIS A 57 8.71 6.12 -6.54
C HIS A 57 7.43 6.61 -5.88
N ILE A 58 7.54 7.68 -5.10
CA ILE A 58 6.44 8.33 -4.40
C ILE A 58 6.13 9.61 -5.15
N PHE A 59 4.95 9.66 -5.75
CA PHE A 59 4.49 10.76 -6.59
C PHE A 59 3.98 11.93 -5.76
N SER A 60 3.79 13.07 -6.43
CA SER A 60 3.45 14.34 -5.78
C SER A 60 2.17 14.27 -4.94
N HIS A 61 2.14 15.05 -3.86
CA HIS A 61 1.01 15.19 -2.96
C HIS A 61 0.62 13.91 -2.20
N ALA A 62 1.49 12.92 -2.11
CA ALA A 62 1.28 11.77 -1.23
C ALA A 62 1.49 12.15 0.24
N SER A 63 0.72 11.52 1.13
CA SER A 63 0.83 11.65 2.59
C SER A 63 1.13 10.28 3.20
N ILE A 64 2.35 10.09 3.66
CA ILE A 64 2.88 8.79 4.05
C ILE A 64 3.30 8.83 5.53
N GLY A 65 2.76 7.89 6.34
CA GLY A 65 3.11 7.78 7.75
C GLY A 65 2.51 8.87 8.65
N THR A 66 1.56 9.66 8.15
CA THR A 66 0.80 10.61 8.95
C THR A 66 -0.16 9.88 9.90
N ILE A 67 -0.55 10.55 10.98
CA ILE A 67 -1.36 9.94 12.07
C ILE A 67 -2.59 9.21 11.53
N PRO A 68 -2.95 8.06 12.12
CA PRO A 68 -4.16 7.32 11.75
C PRO A 68 -5.44 8.13 11.95
N GLN A 69 -6.43 7.85 11.12
CA GLN A 69 -7.78 8.43 11.26
C GLN A 69 -8.61 7.64 12.29
N ASP A 70 -8.03 7.40 13.45
CA ASP A 70 -8.66 6.72 14.59
C ASP A 70 -8.76 7.70 15.78
N LEU A 71 -9.96 7.92 16.28
CA LEU A 71 -10.21 8.81 17.42
C LEU A 71 -9.52 8.36 18.72
N LYS A 72 -9.11 7.10 18.82
CA LYS A 72 -8.40 6.53 19.96
C LYS A 72 -6.87 6.69 19.87
N PHE A 73 -6.37 7.12 18.70
CA PHE A 73 -4.93 7.27 18.50
C PHE A 73 -4.33 8.34 19.42
N ASN A 74 -3.23 7.99 20.08
CA ASN A 74 -2.44 8.93 20.87
C ASN A 74 -1.13 9.25 20.13
N PRO A 75 -0.78 10.54 19.92
CA PRO A 75 0.47 10.92 19.25
C PRO A 75 1.76 10.39 19.91
N ASN A 76 1.70 9.93 21.16
CA ASN A 76 2.83 9.33 21.87
C ASN A 76 2.92 7.80 21.69
N ASP A 77 2.01 7.19 20.96
CA ASP A 77 2.04 5.75 20.71
C ASP A 77 3.24 5.38 19.84
N ASP A 78 3.96 4.31 20.21
CA ASP A 78 5.07 3.78 19.41
C ASP A 78 4.52 2.86 18.31
N VAL A 79 4.24 3.45 17.19
CA VAL A 79 3.68 2.78 16.02
C VAL A 79 4.48 3.11 14.77
N GLU A 80 4.45 2.23 13.77
CA GLU A 80 5.28 2.39 12.59
C GLU A 80 4.56 2.05 11.27
N LEU A 81 5.10 2.61 10.19
CA LEU A 81 4.79 2.24 8.81
C LEU A 81 6.05 1.68 8.15
N ILE A 82 5.93 0.49 7.55
CA ILE A 82 7.02 -0.16 6.84
C ILE A 82 6.60 -0.37 5.39
N ILE A 83 7.38 0.15 4.45
CA ILE A 83 7.19 0.00 3.01
C ILE A 83 8.44 -0.68 2.44
N GLY A 84 8.25 -1.77 1.71
CA GLY A 84 9.32 -2.51 1.03
C GLY A 84 9.88 -1.79 -0.19
N ASP A 85 10.38 -2.55 -1.13
CA ASP A 85 11.15 -2.06 -2.28
C ASP A 85 10.30 -1.95 -3.55
N ASN A 86 10.73 -1.12 -4.50
CA ASN A 86 10.22 -1.03 -5.88
C ASN A 86 8.71 -0.72 -5.99
N ASN A 87 8.10 -0.10 -5.01
CA ASN A 87 6.69 0.30 -5.08
C ASN A 87 6.52 1.60 -5.87
N LYS A 88 5.39 1.73 -6.56
CA LYS A 88 4.94 2.97 -7.19
C LYS A 88 3.72 3.47 -6.43
N ILE A 89 3.88 4.61 -5.75
CA ILE A 89 2.86 5.20 -4.87
C ILE A 89 2.46 6.52 -5.51
N ARG A 90 1.30 6.52 -6.19
CA ARG A 90 0.83 7.62 -7.02
C ARG A 90 0.27 8.78 -6.18
N GLU A 91 -0.14 9.81 -6.89
CA GLU A 91 -0.55 11.10 -6.34
C GLU A 91 -1.73 10.97 -5.36
N TYR A 92 -1.73 11.82 -4.34
CA TYR A 92 -2.81 11.92 -3.33
C TYR A 92 -3.10 10.63 -2.57
N THR A 93 -2.14 9.71 -2.50
CA THR A 93 -2.27 8.53 -1.63
C THR A 93 -2.14 8.93 -0.16
N LEU A 94 -2.81 8.16 0.71
CA LEU A 94 -2.72 8.32 2.16
C LEU A 94 -2.42 6.97 2.81
N PHE A 95 -1.25 6.84 3.44
CA PHE A 95 -0.85 5.64 4.19
C PHE A 95 -0.62 5.98 5.65
N ASN A 96 -1.29 5.27 6.55
CA ASN A 96 -1.17 5.47 7.99
C ASN A 96 -0.31 4.38 8.65
N PRO A 97 0.40 4.68 9.75
CA PRO A 97 1.05 3.68 10.59
C PRO A 97 0.04 2.80 11.31
N GLY A 98 0.50 1.84 12.10
CA GLY A 98 -0.35 1.02 12.94
C GLY A 98 -0.95 1.76 14.13
N THR A 99 -1.65 1.02 14.98
CA THR A 99 -2.19 1.48 16.27
C THR A 99 -1.77 0.51 17.39
N VAL A 100 -1.63 0.99 18.61
CA VAL A 100 -1.28 0.13 19.76
C VAL A 100 -2.39 -0.86 20.13
N THR A 101 -3.60 -0.64 19.67
CA THR A 101 -4.72 -1.57 19.82
C THR A 101 -4.74 -2.65 18.73
N GLY A 102 -3.88 -2.53 17.72
CA GLY A 102 -3.70 -3.48 16.63
C GLY A 102 -2.31 -4.14 16.66
N HIS A 103 -1.65 -4.13 15.51
CA HIS A 103 -0.30 -4.71 15.35
C HIS A 103 0.83 -3.71 15.63
N SER A 104 0.51 -2.48 16.02
CA SER A 104 1.43 -1.34 16.16
C SER A 104 2.17 -0.98 14.86
N LYS A 105 1.83 -1.61 13.74
CA LYS A 105 2.47 -1.37 12.46
C LYS A 105 1.55 -1.64 11.27
N THR A 106 1.73 -0.84 10.22
CA THR A 106 1.24 -1.11 8.88
C THR A 106 2.42 -1.58 8.02
N VAL A 107 2.24 -2.66 7.27
CA VAL A 107 3.31 -3.28 6.47
C VAL A 107 2.89 -3.38 5.01
N ILE A 108 3.72 -2.86 4.12
CA ILE A 108 3.56 -2.93 2.67
C ILE A 108 4.78 -3.65 2.10
N GLY A 109 4.56 -4.70 1.31
CA GLY A 109 5.60 -5.46 0.64
C GLY A 109 6.22 -4.74 -0.54
N ASN A 110 6.61 -5.50 -1.55
CA ASN A 110 7.44 -5.03 -2.66
C ASN A 110 6.68 -5.02 -3.99
N ASN A 111 7.17 -4.23 -4.96
CA ASN A 111 6.71 -4.23 -6.35
C ASN A 111 5.22 -3.93 -6.52
N ASN A 112 4.60 -3.18 -5.61
CA ASN A 112 3.20 -2.83 -5.67
C ASN A 112 2.97 -1.53 -6.44
N LEU A 113 1.79 -1.41 -7.07
CA LEU A 113 1.29 -0.18 -7.65
C LEU A 113 0.06 0.30 -6.89
N PHE A 114 0.18 1.46 -6.25
CA PHE A 114 -0.94 2.19 -5.66
C PHE A 114 -1.26 3.37 -6.56
N MET A 115 -2.38 3.31 -7.27
CA MET A 115 -2.81 4.41 -8.13
C MET A 115 -3.35 5.59 -7.30
N GLY A 116 -3.59 6.71 -7.94
CA GLY A 116 -3.97 7.94 -7.26
C GLY A 116 -5.18 7.78 -6.33
N TYR A 117 -5.14 8.54 -5.23
CA TYR A 117 -6.17 8.54 -4.17
C TYR A 117 -6.34 7.22 -3.42
N THR A 118 -5.39 6.28 -3.52
CA THR A 118 -5.45 5.04 -2.72
C THR A 118 -5.22 5.36 -1.24
N HIS A 119 -6.03 4.77 -0.39
CA HIS A 119 -5.87 4.85 1.06
C HIS A 119 -5.53 3.48 1.66
N VAL A 120 -4.49 3.43 2.47
CA VAL A 120 -4.12 2.29 3.31
C VAL A 120 -4.21 2.74 4.76
N ALA A 121 -5.24 2.28 5.47
CA ALA A 121 -5.44 2.62 6.87
C ALA A 121 -4.45 1.85 7.78
N HIS A 122 -4.57 2.10 9.07
CA HIS A 122 -3.72 1.53 10.10
C HIS A 122 -3.79 0.00 10.16
N ASP A 123 -2.69 -0.62 10.60
CA ASP A 123 -2.57 -2.06 10.85
C ASP A 123 -2.84 -2.96 9.61
N CYS A 124 -2.84 -2.40 8.42
CA CYS A 124 -2.93 -3.19 7.19
C CYS A 124 -1.63 -3.95 6.93
N VAL A 125 -1.77 -5.16 6.35
CA VAL A 125 -0.65 -5.97 5.86
C VAL A 125 -0.85 -6.27 4.38
N ILE A 126 0.05 -5.78 3.54
CA ILE A 126 -0.04 -5.92 2.07
C ILE A 126 1.17 -6.68 1.57
N GLY A 127 0.93 -7.74 0.80
CA GLY A 127 1.96 -8.56 0.16
C GLY A 127 2.64 -7.85 -1.01
N ASN A 128 3.05 -8.63 -1.99
CA ASN A 128 3.90 -8.18 -3.09
C ASN A 128 3.17 -8.19 -4.44
N ASN A 129 3.70 -7.45 -5.43
CA ASN A 129 3.27 -7.51 -6.83
C ASN A 129 1.78 -7.22 -7.04
N SER A 130 1.18 -6.40 -6.19
CA SER A 130 -0.25 -6.09 -6.19
C SER A 130 -0.56 -4.75 -6.82
N ILE A 131 -1.78 -4.59 -7.31
CA ILE A 131 -2.26 -3.36 -7.97
C ILE A 131 -3.53 -2.89 -7.28
N PHE A 132 -3.49 -1.67 -6.77
CA PHE A 132 -4.62 -0.97 -6.18
C PHE A 132 -4.97 0.20 -7.09
N ALA A 133 -6.09 0.09 -7.81
CA ALA A 133 -6.49 1.12 -8.77
C ALA A 133 -6.99 2.40 -8.08
N ASN A 134 -7.28 3.45 -8.85
CA ASN A 134 -7.64 4.76 -8.31
C ASN A 134 -8.77 4.70 -7.28
N GLY A 135 -8.55 5.35 -6.14
CA GLY A 135 -9.56 5.49 -5.09
C GLY A 135 -9.89 4.20 -4.33
N VAL A 136 -9.06 3.17 -4.43
CA VAL A 136 -9.18 2.00 -3.55
C VAL A 136 -8.92 2.42 -2.12
N THR A 137 -9.80 2.00 -1.21
CA THR A 137 -9.72 2.34 0.21
C THR A 137 -9.70 1.08 1.05
N LEU A 138 -8.58 0.81 1.71
CA LEU A 138 -8.43 -0.27 2.67
C LEU A 138 -8.67 0.30 4.07
N ALA A 139 -9.74 -0.16 4.74
CA ALA A 139 -9.96 0.16 6.14
C ALA A 139 -8.94 -0.55 7.04
N GLY A 140 -8.93 -0.23 8.34
CA GLY A 140 -7.95 -0.79 9.27
C GLY A 140 -7.93 -2.33 9.31
N HIS A 141 -6.74 -2.89 9.56
CA HIS A 141 -6.51 -4.34 9.71
C HIS A 141 -6.81 -5.19 8.48
N VAL A 142 -6.86 -4.61 7.28
CA VAL A 142 -7.02 -5.39 6.05
C VAL A 142 -5.71 -6.11 5.72
N GLU A 143 -5.81 -7.41 5.42
CA GLU A 143 -4.67 -8.22 4.97
C GLU A 143 -4.86 -8.55 3.48
N CYS A 144 -3.87 -8.25 2.65
CA CYS A 144 -3.82 -8.64 1.24
C CYS A 144 -2.62 -9.54 0.98
N GLY A 145 -2.85 -10.69 0.37
CA GLY A 145 -1.77 -11.56 -0.12
C GLY A 145 -1.04 -10.97 -1.32
N ASP A 146 -0.20 -11.78 -1.96
CA ASP A 146 0.55 -11.38 -3.15
C ASP A 146 -0.34 -11.35 -4.40
N PHE A 147 0.06 -10.55 -5.40
CA PHE A 147 -0.57 -10.51 -6.72
C PHE A 147 -2.06 -10.15 -6.70
N VAL A 148 -2.50 -9.41 -5.71
CA VAL A 148 -3.89 -8.92 -5.61
C VAL A 148 -4.10 -7.76 -6.59
N VAL A 149 -5.26 -7.75 -7.25
CA VAL A 149 -5.67 -6.64 -8.11
C VAL A 149 -7.02 -6.13 -7.63
N ILE A 150 -7.08 -4.90 -7.16
CA ILE A 150 -8.33 -4.25 -6.71
C ILE A 150 -8.70 -3.16 -7.72
N GLY A 151 -9.88 -3.30 -8.31
CA GLY A 151 -10.45 -2.32 -9.24
C GLY A 151 -10.78 -0.99 -8.57
N GLY A 152 -10.79 0.09 -9.35
CA GLY A 152 -10.96 1.45 -8.82
C GLY A 152 -12.26 1.65 -8.04
N LEU A 153 -12.24 2.64 -7.13
CA LEU A 153 -13.37 3.03 -6.28
C LEU A 153 -13.93 1.88 -5.43
N THR A 154 -13.08 0.96 -5.02
CA THR A 154 -13.46 -0.22 -4.24
C THR A 154 -13.05 -0.06 -2.78
N PRO A 155 -13.99 0.11 -1.84
CA PRO A 155 -13.72 0.04 -0.41
C PRO A 155 -13.64 -1.42 0.06
N ILE A 156 -12.68 -1.68 0.94
CA ILE A 156 -12.51 -2.95 1.66
C ILE A 156 -12.77 -2.70 3.14
N HIS A 157 -13.73 -3.42 3.72
CA HIS A 157 -14.10 -3.28 5.12
C HIS A 157 -12.97 -3.76 6.04
N GLN A 158 -12.89 -3.18 7.23
CA GLN A 158 -11.88 -3.55 8.24
C GLN A 158 -11.87 -5.06 8.54
N PHE A 159 -10.67 -5.57 8.82
CA PHE A 159 -10.41 -6.98 9.13
C PHE A 159 -10.60 -7.98 7.98
N CYS A 160 -11.01 -7.55 6.78
CA CYS A 160 -11.10 -8.45 5.63
C CYS A 160 -9.73 -8.97 5.20
N LYS A 161 -9.70 -10.26 4.82
CA LYS A 161 -8.53 -10.93 4.24
C LYS A 161 -8.76 -11.19 2.76
N ILE A 162 -7.85 -10.69 1.95
CA ILE A 162 -7.88 -10.84 0.49
C ILE A 162 -6.77 -11.79 0.10
N GLY A 163 -7.14 -12.97 -0.35
CA GLY A 163 -6.17 -14.04 -0.68
C GLY A 163 -5.27 -13.70 -1.87
N THR A 164 -4.14 -14.41 -1.96
CA THR A 164 -3.19 -14.28 -3.08
C THR A 164 -3.88 -14.44 -4.43
N GLY A 165 -3.53 -13.60 -5.40
CA GLY A 165 -4.02 -13.68 -6.77
C GLY A 165 -5.50 -13.30 -6.97
N VAL A 166 -6.15 -12.75 -5.95
CA VAL A 166 -7.53 -12.26 -6.05
C VAL A 166 -7.63 -11.09 -7.02
N MET A 167 -8.72 -11.06 -7.77
CA MET A 167 -9.16 -9.90 -8.55
C MET A 167 -10.49 -9.40 -7.98
N VAL A 168 -10.58 -8.12 -7.65
CA VAL A 168 -11.84 -7.46 -7.28
C VAL A 168 -12.22 -6.49 -8.38
N GLY A 169 -13.44 -6.61 -8.90
CA GLY A 169 -14.01 -5.70 -9.89
C GLY A 169 -14.13 -4.27 -9.35
N GLY A 170 -14.03 -3.27 -10.23
CA GLY A 170 -14.18 -1.86 -9.84
C GLY A 170 -15.56 -1.54 -9.27
N ALA A 171 -15.65 -0.50 -8.44
CA ALA A 171 -16.87 -0.05 -7.76
C ALA A 171 -17.58 -1.15 -6.94
N SER A 172 -16.81 -2.15 -6.50
CA SER A 172 -17.30 -3.20 -5.59
C SER A 172 -17.23 -2.71 -4.14
N ALA A 173 -18.01 -3.33 -3.25
CA ALA A 173 -17.90 -3.11 -1.81
C ALA A 173 -17.61 -4.43 -1.11
N VAL A 174 -16.37 -4.62 -0.65
CA VAL A 174 -15.90 -5.85 -0.01
C VAL A 174 -16.13 -5.76 1.49
N ALA A 175 -16.95 -6.67 2.03
CA ALA A 175 -17.28 -6.72 3.45
C ALA A 175 -17.01 -8.08 4.09
N GLN A 176 -16.31 -8.98 3.40
CA GLN A 176 -15.94 -10.31 3.87
C GLN A 176 -14.67 -10.78 3.19
N ASP A 177 -14.06 -11.83 3.75
CA ASP A 177 -12.85 -12.43 3.21
C ASP A 177 -13.07 -12.96 1.79
N ILE A 178 -12.03 -12.86 0.95
CA ILE A 178 -12.03 -13.42 -0.41
C ILE A 178 -10.93 -14.47 -0.50
N PRO A 179 -11.29 -15.76 -0.77
CA PRO A 179 -10.32 -16.83 -0.90
C PRO A 179 -9.31 -16.59 -2.04
N PRO A 180 -8.11 -17.18 -1.97
CA PRO A 180 -7.09 -17.02 -3.01
C PRO A 180 -7.59 -17.35 -4.41
N PHE A 181 -7.03 -16.67 -5.41
CA PHE A 181 -7.27 -16.86 -6.85
C PHE A 181 -8.71 -16.62 -7.31
N CYS A 182 -9.56 -16.04 -6.48
CA CYS A 182 -10.94 -15.73 -6.83
C CYS A 182 -11.08 -14.39 -7.57
N LEU A 183 -12.14 -14.32 -8.37
CA LEU A 183 -12.73 -13.08 -8.87
C LEU A 183 -13.94 -12.75 -8.01
N ALA A 184 -13.99 -11.54 -7.46
CA ALA A 184 -15.14 -11.03 -6.72
C ALA A 184 -15.57 -9.67 -7.28
N GLU A 185 -16.87 -9.41 -7.28
CA GLU A 185 -17.41 -8.14 -7.74
C GLU A 185 -18.81 -7.85 -7.18
N GLY A 186 -19.19 -6.59 -7.23
CA GLY A 186 -20.53 -6.10 -6.88
C GLY A 186 -20.58 -5.38 -5.54
N ASN A 187 -21.72 -4.77 -5.26
CA ASN A 187 -22.03 -4.11 -3.99
C ASN A 187 -23.27 -4.82 -3.37
N LYS A 188 -23.08 -5.70 -2.42
CA LYS A 188 -21.88 -6.25 -1.74
C LYS A 188 -21.11 -7.22 -2.66
N ALA A 189 -19.79 -7.20 -2.58
CA ALA A 189 -18.95 -8.07 -3.42
C ALA A 189 -19.16 -9.55 -3.09
N LEU A 190 -19.37 -10.35 -4.12
CA LEU A 190 -19.51 -11.81 -4.04
C LEU A 190 -18.47 -12.47 -4.95
N VAL A 191 -17.96 -13.61 -4.52
CA VAL A 191 -17.12 -14.46 -5.36
C VAL A 191 -17.93 -14.94 -6.57
N LYS A 192 -17.42 -14.71 -7.77
CA LYS A 192 -18.02 -15.11 -9.05
C LYS A 192 -17.38 -16.36 -9.65
N GLY A 193 -16.20 -16.71 -9.17
CA GLY A 193 -15.41 -17.85 -9.63
C GLY A 193 -13.92 -17.59 -9.49
N LEU A 194 -13.12 -18.33 -10.24
CA LEU A 194 -11.67 -18.16 -10.27
C LEU A 194 -11.25 -16.99 -11.17
N ASN A 195 -10.21 -16.29 -10.76
CA ASN A 195 -9.49 -15.31 -11.57
C ASN A 195 -8.67 -16.01 -12.66
N LEU A 196 -9.35 -16.59 -13.66
CA LEU A 196 -8.69 -17.37 -14.71
C LEU A 196 -7.68 -16.54 -15.53
N VAL A 197 -7.90 -15.25 -15.69
CA VAL A 197 -6.96 -14.35 -16.37
C VAL A 197 -5.66 -14.21 -15.57
N GLY A 198 -5.78 -13.95 -14.28
CA GLY A 198 -4.63 -13.86 -13.39
C GLY A 198 -3.87 -15.18 -13.27
N LEU A 199 -4.58 -16.28 -13.16
CA LEU A 199 -3.99 -17.62 -13.11
C LEU A 199 -3.18 -17.94 -14.37
N ARG A 200 -3.76 -17.75 -15.57
CA ARG A 200 -3.08 -18.02 -16.84
C ARG A 200 -1.84 -17.15 -17.09
N ARG A 201 -1.74 -16.01 -16.47
CA ARG A 201 -0.57 -15.13 -16.58
C ARG A 201 0.57 -15.57 -15.66
N ARG A 202 0.30 -16.39 -14.65
CA ARG A 202 1.26 -16.76 -13.59
C ARG A 202 1.62 -18.23 -13.57
N LEU A 203 0.68 -19.11 -13.95
CA LEU A 203 0.91 -20.54 -14.03
C LEU A 203 1.32 -20.91 -15.45
N GLU A 204 2.47 -21.56 -15.59
CA GLU A 204 3.01 -22.01 -16.88
C GLU A 204 2.22 -23.17 -17.47
N ASN A 205 1.68 -24.04 -16.60
CA ASN A 205 0.92 -25.22 -17.01
C ASN A 205 -0.59 -24.99 -16.96
N ARG A 206 -1.28 -25.36 -18.03
CA ARG A 206 -2.76 -25.38 -18.06
C ARG A 206 -3.36 -26.37 -17.06
N GLU A 207 -2.68 -27.48 -16.81
CA GLU A 207 -3.11 -28.52 -15.87
C GLU A 207 -3.26 -28.00 -14.44
N ASP A 208 -2.34 -27.11 -14.00
CA ASP A 208 -2.42 -26.47 -12.69
C ASP A 208 -3.66 -25.55 -12.58
N VAL A 209 -3.99 -24.84 -13.66
CA VAL A 209 -5.22 -24.01 -13.71
C VAL A 209 -6.47 -24.88 -13.68
N ASP A 210 -6.45 -26.04 -14.35
CA ASP A 210 -7.59 -26.96 -14.40
C ASP A 210 -7.78 -27.68 -13.06
N ALA A 211 -6.69 -28.00 -12.34
CA ALA A 211 -6.75 -28.57 -11.00
C ALA A 211 -7.42 -27.64 -9.97
N LEU A 212 -7.28 -26.32 -10.14
CA LEU A 212 -7.94 -25.34 -9.26
C LEU A 212 -9.44 -25.16 -9.52
N LYS A 213 -9.99 -25.75 -10.59
CA LYS A 213 -11.43 -25.66 -10.93
C LYS A 213 -12.28 -26.72 -10.25
N HIS A 214 -11.63 -27.74 -9.67
CA HIS A 214 -12.25 -28.89 -9.00
C HIS A 214 -11.97 -28.85 -7.49
#